data_f3988a58582545eef724318a310ef15d
#
_entry.id   f3988a58582545eef724318a310ef15d
#
_cell.length_a   1.000
_cell.length_b   1.000
_cell.length_c   1.000
_cell.angle_alpha   90.00
_cell.angle_beta   90.00
_cell.angle_gamma   90.00
#
_symmetry.space_group_name_H-M   'P 1'
#
loop_
_entity.id
_entity.type
_entity.pdbx_description
1 polymer ?
#
loop_
_entity_poly.entity_id
_entity_poly.type
_entity_poly.pdbx_seq_one_letter_code
_entity_poly.pdbx_strand_id
1 'polypeptide(L)'
;MKFVTLGSSGLRVSIICIGGNSWGANGRRDWAAFDKSDSAPFFRHALDSGINFFDTADAYNLGKSEQIIGETLMGYASRESIVLSTKVGLKMGDGANQGGLSRKHIMESIDQQLKRLNTEYIDLYQIHRLDNRTPLEEILDTLTDIKKAGKILYIGGSTMPAYKFAQLITLAECKGYIRPISMQNLYNLIQRDEERDMIPLCIEAGVGLIPYSPLARGVLAGNRSAGGIGETERAKYDKGLLTGASLFRDSDKQVVTNVIAVAEKYNIKPVSYTHLTLPT
;
A
#
# COMPACT_ATOMS: atom_id res chain seq x y z
N MET A 1 -12.10 2.24 -17.07
CA MET A 1 -11.80 2.18 -15.61
C MET A 1 -12.79 3.07 -14.85
N LYS A 2 -13.26 2.63 -13.67
CA LYS A 2 -14.06 3.46 -12.75
C LYS A 2 -13.13 4.26 -11.84
N PHE A 3 -13.47 5.53 -11.59
CA PHE A 3 -12.75 6.41 -10.66
C PHE A 3 -13.65 6.79 -9.50
N VAL A 4 -13.05 6.88 -8.32
CA VAL A 4 -13.70 7.31 -7.08
C VAL A 4 -12.86 8.39 -6.40
N THR A 5 -13.46 9.15 -5.51
CA THR A 5 -12.71 10.04 -4.61
C THR A 5 -12.11 9.20 -3.48
N LEU A 6 -10.87 9.50 -3.08
CA LEU A 6 -10.22 8.82 -1.97
C LEU A 6 -10.68 9.45 -0.65
N GLY A 7 -11.59 8.76 0.04
CA GLY A 7 -12.29 9.28 1.20
C GLY A 7 -13.09 10.55 0.87
N SER A 8 -13.15 11.47 1.81
CA SER A 8 -13.78 12.80 1.64
C SER A 8 -12.89 13.84 0.97
N SER A 9 -11.72 13.43 0.41
CA SER A 9 -10.82 14.33 -0.30
C SER A 9 -11.29 14.60 -1.74
N GLY A 10 -10.69 15.61 -2.40
CA GLY A 10 -10.88 15.83 -3.84
C GLY A 10 -10.05 14.94 -4.75
N LEU A 11 -9.19 14.05 -4.21
CA LEU A 11 -8.29 13.20 -4.98
C LEU A 11 -9.05 12.06 -5.66
N ARG A 12 -9.03 12.04 -6.99
CA ARG A 12 -9.69 11.00 -7.79
C ARG A 12 -8.71 9.89 -8.18
N VAL A 13 -9.01 8.68 -7.77
CA VAL A 13 -8.20 7.49 -8.03
C VAL A 13 -9.01 6.41 -8.76
N SER A 14 -8.32 5.58 -9.56
CA SER A 14 -8.92 4.34 -10.06
C SER A 14 -9.24 3.41 -8.89
N ILE A 15 -10.32 2.63 -9.00
CA ILE A 15 -10.71 1.64 -7.97
C ILE A 15 -9.68 0.52 -7.81
N ILE A 16 -8.73 0.41 -8.75
CA ILE A 16 -7.60 -0.51 -8.70
C ILE A 16 -6.34 0.32 -8.53
N CYS A 17 -5.50 -0.09 -7.58
CA CYS A 17 -4.17 0.46 -7.34
C CYS A 17 -3.10 -0.58 -7.67
N ILE A 18 -2.05 -0.17 -8.38
CA ILE A 18 -0.90 -1.02 -8.65
C ILE A 18 0.10 -0.93 -7.49
N GLY A 19 0.28 -2.03 -6.76
CA GLY A 19 1.21 -2.11 -5.64
C GLY A 19 2.64 -2.45 -6.08
N GLY A 20 3.60 -1.66 -5.63
CA GLY A 20 5.02 -1.75 -6.00
C GLY A 20 5.86 -2.75 -5.20
N ASN A 21 5.26 -3.53 -4.32
CA ASN A 21 6.01 -4.39 -3.39
C ASN A 21 6.80 -5.54 -4.06
N SER A 22 6.50 -5.84 -5.32
CA SER A 22 7.16 -6.91 -6.10
C SER A 22 8.31 -6.41 -6.98
N TRP A 23 8.51 -5.10 -7.08
CA TRP A 23 9.57 -4.52 -7.91
C TRP A 23 10.92 -4.49 -7.20
N GLY A 24 12.00 -4.77 -7.93
CA GLY A 24 13.37 -4.73 -7.45
C GLY A 24 13.96 -6.12 -7.22
N ALA A 25 14.33 -6.82 -8.30
CA ALA A 25 15.07 -8.09 -8.24
C ALA A 25 16.36 -7.94 -7.42
N ASN A 26 16.76 -9.05 -6.74
CA ASN A 26 17.97 -9.11 -5.90
C ASN A 26 18.01 -8.11 -4.73
N GLY A 27 16.84 -7.66 -4.27
CA GLY A 27 16.71 -6.77 -3.13
C GLY A 27 16.54 -7.51 -1.80
N ARG A 28 15.92 -6.83 -0.82
CA ARG A 28 15.63 -7.36 0.52
C ARG A 28 14.69 -8.56 0.54
N ARG A 29 13.95 -8.79 -0.55
CA ARG A 29 12.89 -9.80 -0.64
C ARG A 29 13.20 -10.78 -1.74
N ASP A 30 13.47 -12.01 -1.38
CA ASP A 30 13.83 -13.10 -2.30
C ASP A 30 12.76 -13.36 -3.38
N TRP A 31 11.50 -13.01 -3.10
CA TRP A 31 10.38 -13.17 -4.03
C TRP A 31 10.09 -11.95 -4.91
N ALA A 32 10.78 -10.84 -4.70
CA ALA A 32 10.69 -9.67 -5.57
C ALA A 32 11.63 -9.91 -6.76
N ALA A 33 11.07 -10.41 -7.84
CA ALA A 33 11.84 -10.93 -8.96
C ALA A 33 11.82 -10.04 -10.21
N PHE A 34 11.08 -8.91 -10.17
CA PHE A 34 10.87 -8.07 -11.35
C PHE A 34 11.81 -6.87 -11.33
N ASP A 35 12.66 -6.78 -12.35
CA ASP A 35 13.49 -5.60 -12.61
C ASP A 35 12.75 -4.55 -13.45
N LYS A 36 13.47 -3.57 -13.98
CA LYS A 36 12.92 -2.51 -14.81
C LYS A 36 12.31 -3.03 -16.11
N SER A 37 12.97 -3.98 -16.77
CA SER A 37 12.51 -4.54 -18.04
C SER A 37 11.24 -5.37 -17.87
N ASP A 38 11.21 -6.16 -16.80
CA ASP A 38 10.07 -7.01 -16.46
C ASP A 38 8.85 -6.20 -16.01
N SER A 39 9.07 -5.06 -15.35
CA SER A 39 7.99 -4.20 -14.81
C SER A 39 7.31 -3.35 -15.89
N ALA A 40 8.02 -2.98 -16.95
CA ALA A 40 7.53 -2.09 -18.00
C ALA A 40 6.21 -2.54 -18.65
N PRO A 41 6.02 -3.82 -19.04
CA PRO A 41 4.76 -4.30 -19.60
C PRO A 41 3.57 -4.14 -18.64
N PHE A 42 3.79 -4.33 -17.34
CA PHE A 42 2.74 -4.17 -16.33
C PHE A 42 2.28 -2.72 -16.22
N PHE A 43 3.22 -1.75 -16.21
CA PHE A 43 2.86 -0.33 -16.15
C PHE A 43 2.12 0.11 -17.41
N ARG A 44 2.57 -0.31 -18.59
CA ARG A 44 1.85 -0.02 -19.85
C ARG A 44 0.44 -0.57 -19.83
N HIS A 45 0.29 -1.85 -19.48
CA HIS A 45 -1.04 -2.47 -19.43
C HIS A 45 -1.95 -1.80 -18.39
N ALA A 46 -1.42 -1.39 -17.25
CA ALA A 46 -2.17 -0.65 -16.23
C ALA A 46 -2.67 0.69 -16.77
N LEU A 47 -1.79 1.47 -17.42
CA LEU A 47 -2.14 2.77 -18.02
C LEU A 47 -3.16 2.60 -19.17
N ASP A 48 -2.95 1.64 -20.05
CA ASP A 48 -3.88 1.33 -21.15
C ASP A 48 -5.26 0.90 -20.64
N SER A 49 -5.30 0.27 -19.48
CA SER A 49 -6.54 -0.10 -18.78
C SER A 49 -7.18 1.08 -18.02
N GLY A 50 -6.56 2.25 -18.03
CA GLY A 50 -7.02 3.47 -17.37
C GLY A 50 -6.75 3.51 -15.87
N ILE A 51 -5.83 2.70 -15.34
CA ILE A 51 -5.40 2.78 -13.94
C ILE A 51 -4.48 4.00 -13.80
N ASN A 52 -4.81 4.86 -12.83
CA ASN A 52 -4.00 6.04 -12.52
C ASN A 52 -3.33 5.99 -11.14
N PHE A 53 -3.58 4.98 -10.32
CA PHE A 53 -3.13 4.91 -8.94
C PHE A 53 -2.00 3.87 -8.78
N PHE A 54 -0.83 4.35 -8.32
CA PHE A 54 0.38 3.53 -8.15
C PHE A 54 0.94 3.74 -6.74
N ASP A 55 1.18 2.65 -6.01
CA ASP A 55 1.62 2.65 -4.62
C ASP A 55 2.95 1.93 -4.45
N THR A 56 3.88 2.56 -3.75
CA THR A 56 5.18 2.00 -3.39
C THR A 56 5.57 2.32 -1.93
N ALA A 57 6.81 2.16 -1.57
CA ALA A 57 7.39 2.57 -0.29
C ALA A 57 8.93 2.63 -0.39
N ASP A 58 9.55 3.46 0.44
CA ASP A 58 11.01 3.50 0.61
C ASP A 58 11.59 2.13 0.97
N ALA A 59 10.93 1.41 1.87
CA ALA A 59 11.37 0.11 2.35
C ALA A 59 11.18 -1.04 1.33
N TYR A 60 10.48 -0.82 0.23
CA TYR A 60 10.33 -1.85 -0.79
C TYR A 60 11.64 -2.03 -1.55
N ASN A 61 12.31 -3.14 -1.20
CA ASN A 61 13.66 -3.46 -1.68
C ASN A 61 14.66 -2.29 -1.56
N LEU A 62 14.58 -1.57 -0.42
CA LEU A 62 15.46 -0.45 -0.06
C LEU A 62 15.50 0.65 -1.14
N GLY A 63 14.32 1.06 -1.60
CA GLY A 63 14.15 2.12 -2.58
C GLY A 63 14.19 1.65 -4.04
N LYS A 64 14.53 0.39 -4.32
CA LYS A 64 14.55 -0.13 -5.71
C LYS A 64 13.18 -0.07 -6.38
N SER A 65 12.10 -0.34 -5.63
CA SER A 65 10.74 -0.21 -6.16
C SER A 65 10.46 1.21 -6.61
N GLU A 66 10.82 2.22 -5.82
CA GLU A 66 10.66 3.63 -6.19
C GLU A 66 11.49 3.99 -7.42
N GLN A 67 12.74 3.51 -7.52
CA GLN A 67 13.57 3.73 -8.70
C GLN A 67 12.93 3.16 -9.98
N ILE A 68 12.44 1.91 -9.92
CA ILE A 68 11.80 1.27 -11.08
C ILE A 68 10.56 2.06 -11.50
N ILE A 69 9.72 2.50 -10.57
CA ILE A 69 8.56 3.33 -10.86
C ILE A 69 8.99 4.66 -11.50
N GLY A 70 9.94 5.37 -10.89
CA GLY A 70 10.44 6.65 -11.39
C GLY A 70 11.06 6.56 -12.78
N GLU A 71 11.81 5.50 -13.05
CA GLU A 71 12.49 5.28 -14.33
C GLU A 71 11.59 4.74 -15.45
N THR A 72 10.48 4.08 -15.09
CA THR A 72 9.64 3.37 -16.05
C THR A 72 8.29 4.05 -16.22
N LEU A 73 7.53 4.24 -15.15
CA LEU A 73 6.18 4.80 -15.20
C LEU A 73 6.20 6.26 -15.71
N MET A 74 7.16 7.07 -15.23
CA MET A 74 7.32 8.46 -15.64
C MET A 74 7.71 8.63 -17.12
N GLY A 75 8.19 7.56 -17.75
CA GLY A 75 8.44 7.54 -19.20
C GLY A 75 7.19 7.25 -20.05
N TYR A 76 6.10 6.78 -19.43
CA TYR A 76 4.88 6.37 -20.14
C TYR A 76 3.67 7.25 -19.88
N ALA A 77 3.66 7.99 -18.78
CA ALA A 77 2.54 8.82 -18.37
C ALA A 77 3.01 10.23 -17.99
N SER A 78 2.20 11.24 -18.28
CA SER A 78 2.45 12.58 -17.75
C SER A 78 2.19 12.57 -16.24
N ARG A 79 2.96 13.37 -15.50
CA ARG A 79 2.92 13.37 -14.02
C ARG A 79 1.53 13.68 -13.47
N GLU A 80 0.84 14.62 -14.07
CA GLU A 80 -0.52 15.03 -13.67
C GLU A 80 -1.60 13.99 -13.98
N SER A 81 -1.33 13.01 -14.85
CA SER A 81 -2.29 11.96 -15.20
C SER A 81 -2.31 10.79 -14.20
N ILE A 82 -1.34 10.73 -13.29
CA ILE A 82 -1.18 9.64 -12.31
C ILE A 82 -1.26 10.14 -10.88
N VAL A 83 -1.68 9.25 -9.98
CA VAL A 83 -1.63 9.42 -8.53
C VAL A 83 -0.54 8.50 -7.99
N LEU A 84 0.52 9.10 -7.47
CA LEU A 84 1.68 8.39 -6.96
C LEU A 84 1.69 8.40 -5.43
N SER A 85 1.70 7.21 -4.85
CA SER A 85 1.77 7.00 -3.40
C SER A 85 3.09 6.34 -3.02
N THR A 86 3.70 6.84 -1.95
CA THR A 86 4.80 6.14 -1.27
C THR A 86 4.68 6.24 0.25
N LYS A 87 5.57 5.58 0.98
CA LYS A 87 5.50 5.44 2.43
C LYS A 87 6.85 5.66 3.09
N VAL A 88 6.81 6.07 4.37
CA VAL A 88 7.98 6.25 5.23
C VAL A 88 7.76 5.62 6.60
N GLY A 89 8.84 5.27 7.30
CA GLY A 89 8.80 4.86 8.70
C GLY A 89 9.41 3.50 8.99
N LEU A 90 9.62 2.66 7.98
CA LEU A 90 10.34 1.40 8.18
C LEU A 90 11.86 1.63 8.13
N LYS A 91 12.60 0.64 8.66
CA LYS A 91 14.06 0.67 8.71
C LYS A 91 14.65 0.58 7.31
N MET A 92 15.48 1.57 6.95
CA MET A 92 16.18 1.68 5.67
C MET A 92 17.67 1.32 5.78
N GLY A 93 18.24 1.33 6.96
CA GLY A 93 19.63 0.99 7.25
C GLY A 93 19.86 0.75 8.74
N ASP A 94 21.11 0.54 9.14
CA ASP A 94 21.47 0.18 10.52
C ASP A 94 21.80 1.39 11.42
N GLY A 95 21.87 2.58 10.84
CA GLY A 95 22.11 3.82 11.59
C GLY A 95 20.91 4.19 12.47
N ALA A 96 21.17 4.86 13.60
CA ALA A 96 20.20 5.21 14.61
C ALA A 96 18.98 6.01 14.10
N ASN A 97 19.16 6.80 13.02
CA ASN A 97 18.12 7.61 12.40
C ASN A 97 17.72 7.12 11.00
N GLN A 98 18.04 5.88 10.62
CA GLN A 98 17.70 5.30 9.33
C GLN A 98 16.41 4.48 9.42
N GLY A 99 15.40 5.01 10.09
CA GLY A 99 14.07 4.44 10.26
C GLY A 99 13.28 5.18 11.33
N GLY A 100 12.00 4.82 11.46
CA GLY A 100 11.07 5.50 12.35
C GLY A 100 10.44 6.73 11.74
N LEU A 101 9.84 7.56 12.58
CA LEU A 101 9.03 8.70 12.16
C LEU A 101 9.51 10.04 12.74
N SER A 102 10.76 10.07 13.25
CA SER A 102 11.34 11.33 13.70
C SER A 102 11.37 12.36 12.57
N ARG A 103 11.26 13.63 12.94
CA ARG A 103 11.38 14.74 11.98
C ARG A 103 12.62 14.62 11.10
N LYS A 104 13.75 14.26 11.72
CA LYS A 104 15.02 14.08 10.98
C LYS A 104 14.87 13.02 9.88
N HIS A 105 14.36 11.83 10.21
CA HIS A 105 14.23 10.73 9.25
C HIS A 105 13.23 11.06 8.15
N ILE A 106 12.06 11.60 8.48
CA ILE A 106 11.03 11.94 7.51
C ILE A 106 11.54 12.99 6.50
N MET A 107 12.21 14.04 6.98
CA MET A 107 12.75 15.11 6.12
C MET A 107 13.83 14.61 5.16
N GLU A 108 14.74 13.74 5.64
CA GLU A 108 15.77 13.13 4.79
C GLU A 108 15.17 12.12 3.79
N SER A 109 14.15 11.35 4.23
CA SER A 109 13.51 10.34 3.41
C SER A 109 12.77 10.94 2.23
N ILE A 110 11.97 11.98 2.43
CA ILE A 110 11.17 12.58 1.35
C ILE A 110 12.06 13.09 0.20
N ASP A 111 13.21 13.69 0.50
CA ASP A 111 14.13 14.19 -0.53
C ASP A 111 14.75 13.06 -1.35
N GLN A 112 15.08 11.95 -0.70
CA GLN A 112 15.58 10.76 -1.38
C GLN A 112 14.52 10.06 -2.21
N GLN A 113 13.27 10.01 -1.71
CA GLN A 113 12.13 9.40 -2.40
C GLN A 113 11.75 10.18 -3.66
N LEU A 114 11.70 11.51 -3.59
CA LEU A 114 11.47 12.37 -4.75
C LEU A 114 12.51 12.14 -5.87
N LYS A 115 13.80 11.99 -5.49
CA LYS A 115 14.87 11.66 -6.44
C LYS A 115 14.67 10.28 -7.08
N ARG A 116 14.38 9.23 -6.26
CA ARG A 116 14.16 7.87 -6.79
C ARG A 116 12.94 7.79 -7.70
N LEU A 117 11.87 8.49 -7.34
CA LEU A 117 10.62 8.52 -8.10
C LEU A 117 10.66 9.48 -9.30
N ASN A 118 11.76 10.24 -9.46
CA ASN A 118 11.93 11.21 -10.54
C ASN A 118 10.74 12.18 -10.64
N THR A 119 10.38 12.80 -9.52
CA THR A 119 9.24 13.73 -9.41
C THR A 119 9.52 14.82 -8.37
N GLU A 120 8.86 15.95 -8.50
CA GLU A 120 8.97 17.06 -7.55
C GLU A 120 7.99 16.96 -6.38
N TYR A 121 6.92 16.16 -6.51
CA TYR A 121 5.92 15.96 -5.46
C TYR A 121 5.35 14.55 -5.45
N ILE A 122 4.80 14.15 -4.32
CA ILE A 122 4.07 12.89 -4.10
C ILE A 122 2.60 13.22 -3.81
N ASP A 123 1.68 12.53 -4.48
CA ASP A 123 0.26 12.77 -4.27
C ASP A 123 -0.17 12.30 -2.89
N LEU A 124 0.17 11.06 -2.51
CA LEU A 124 -0.20 10.47 -1.23
C LEU A 124 1.03 9.94 -0.48
N TYR A 125 1.37 10.58 0.62
CA TYR A 125 2.50 10.17 1.47
C TYR A 125 1.99 9.48 2.73
N GLN A 126 2.37 8.21 2.92
CA GLN A 126 1.78 7.38 3.96
C GLN A 126 2.76 7.07 5.10
N ILE A 127 2.26 7.11 6.33
CA ILE A 127 2.94 6.50 7.47
C ILE A 127 2.87 4.98 7.29
N HIS A 128 4.00 4.32 6.99
CA HIS A 128 4.05 2.88 6.72
C HIS A 128 3.70 2.04 7.95
N ARG A 129 4.24 2.44 9.11
CA ARG A 129 3.96 1.91 10.45
C ARG A 129 4.22 3.00 11.46
N LEU A 130 3.40 3.09 12.49
CA LEU A 130 3.75 3.92 13.64
C LEU A 130 4.93 3.28 14.38
N ASP A 131 5.87 4.11 14.79
CA ASP A 131 6.83 3.73 15.82
C ASP A 131 6.30 4.15 17.22
N ASN A 132 6.80 3.49 18.25
CA ASN A 132 6.37 3.76 19.62
C ASN A 132 7.20 4.86 20.32
N ARG A 133 8.11 5.51 19.59
CA ARG A 133 9.07 6.47 20.16
C ARG A 133 8.74 7.91 19.78
N THR A 134 8.27 8.13 18.54
CA THR A 134 8.01 9.47 18.04
C THR A 134 6.61 9.94 18.46
N PRO A 135 6.50 11.11 19.13
CA PRO A 135 5.20 11.71 19.44
C PRO A 135 4.36 11.94 18.18
N LEU A 136 3.06 11.68 18.23
CA LEU A 136 2.15 11.89 17.11
C LEU A 136 2.14 13.35 16.63
N GLU A 137 2.35 14.28 17.55
CA GLU A 137 2.41 15.72 17.25
C GLU A 137 3.65 16.03 16.39
N GLU A 138 4.83 15.50 16.70
CA GLU A 138 6.04 15.64 15.89
C GLU A 138 5.85 15.10 14.48
N ILE A 139 5.20 13.95 14.35
CA ILE A 139 4.91 13.34 13.05
C ILE A 139 4.01 14.26 12.21
N LEU A 140 2.88 14.72 12.77
CA LEU A 140 1.92 15.54 12.06
C LEU A 140 2.46 16.94 11.72
N ASP A 141 3.22 17.53 12.63
CA ASP A 141 3.90 18.82 12.41
C ASP A 141 4.88 18.70 11.24
N THR A 142 5.72 17.64 11.23
CA THR A 142 6.66 17.38 10.15
C THR A 142 5.96 17.19 8.80
N LEU A 143 4.92 16.36 8.76
CA LEU A 143 4.16 16.12 7.52
C LEU A 143 3.43 17.39 7.03
N THR A 144 2.99 18.25 7.95
CA THR A 144 2.39 19.54 7.63
C THR A 144 3.42 20.48 6.99
N ASP A 145 4.65 20.52 7.50
CA ASP A 145 5.72 21.32 6.91
C ASP A 145 6.12 20.83 5.51
N ILE A 146 6.20 19.50 5.31
CA ILE A 146 6.49 18.92 3.98
C ILE A 146 5.38 19.27 2.97
N LYS A 147 4.13 19.25 3.40
CA LYS A 147 3.00 19.72 2.57
C LYS A 147 3.14 21.19 2.23
N LYS A 148 3.42 22.06 3.20
CA LYS A 148 3.64 23.50 2.96
C LYS A 148 4.79 23.76 1.99
N ALA A 149 5.81 22.89 2.02
CA ALA A 149 6.94 22.92 1.07
C ALA A 149 6.57 22.39 -0.33
N GLY A 150 5.33 21.95 -0.57
CA GLY A 150 4.86 21.45 -1.86
C GLY A 150 5.38 20.05 -2.24
N LYS A 151 6.07 19.36 -1.34
CA LYS A 151 6.65 18.02 -1.62
C LYS A 151 5.63 16.89 -1.55
N ILE A 152 4.52 17.07 -0.83
CA ILE A 152 3.41 16.13 -0.75
C ILE A 152 2.08 16.88 -0.84
N LEU A 153 1.04 16.22 -1.38
CA LEU A 153 -0.30 16.81 -1.48
C LEU A 153 -1.23 16.31 -0.36
N TYR A 154 -1.25 15.00 -0.12
CA TYR A 154 -2.09 14.34 0.88
C TYR A 154 -1.26 13.39 1.74
N ILE A 155 -1.78 13.07 2.94
CA ILE A 155 -1.21 12.03 3.80
C ILE A 155 -2.19 10.90 4.04
N GLY A 156 -1.63 9.72 4.35
CA GLY A 156 -2.36 8.54 4.76
C GLY A 156 -1.66 7.76 5.85
N GLY A 157 -2.34 6.76 6.39
CA GLY A 157 -1.76 5.81 7.31
C GLY A 157 -1.74 4.39 6.72
N SER A 158 -0.94 3.51 7.32
CA SER A 158 -0.95 2.08 7.01
C SER A 158 -0.75 1.27 8.29
N THR A 159 -1.57 0.26 8.45
CA THR A 159 -1.48 -0.78 9.49
C THR A 159 -1.04 -0.26 10.87
N MET A 160 -1.98 0.32 11.57
CA MET A 160 -1.82 0.79 12.93
C MET A 160 -3.10 0.52 13.74
N PRO A 161 -3.06 0.51 15.07
CA PRO A 161 -4.26 0.37 15.89
C PRO A 161 -5.26 1.49 15.62
N ALA A 162 -6.56 1.15 15.53
CA ALA A 162 -7.62 2.11 15.24
C ALA A 162 -7.63 3.30 16.21
N TYR A 163 -7.40 3.05 17.51
CA TYR A 163 -7.33 4.13 18.50
C TYR A 163 -6.17 5.11 18.26
N LYS A 164 -5.03 4.62 17.72
CA LYS A 164 -3.91 5.50 17.33
C LYS A 164 -4.24 6.34 16.11
N PHE A 165 -4.94 5.76 15.16
CA PHE A 165 -5.38 6.49 13.99
C PHE A 165 -6.43 7.54 14.33
N ALA A 166 -7.37 7.22 15.24
CA ALA A 166 -8.31 8.20 15.78
C ALA A 166 -7.58 9.36 16.49
N GLN A 167 -6.55 9.06 17.30
CA GLN A 167 -5.72 10.09 17.91
C GLN A 167 -5.03 10.99 16.87
N LEU A 168 -4.50 10.43 15.78
CA LEU A 168 -3.89 11.22 14.68
C LEU A 168 -4.91 12.15 14.04
N ILE A 169 -6.12 11.66 13.73
CA ILE A 169 -7.19 12.45 13.12
C ILE A 169 -7.58 13.59 14.06
N THR A 170 -7.90 13.27 15.32
CA THR A 170 -8.31 14.28 16.32
C THR A 170 -7.23 15.33 16.53
N LEU A 171 -5.97 14.93 16.67
CA LEU A 171 -4.86 15.85 16.86
C LEU A 171 -4.66 16.75 15.63
N ALA A 172 -4.81 16.22 14.42
CA ALA A 172 -4.73 16.99 13.19
C ALA A 172 -5.82 18.08 13.15
N GLU A 173 -7.05 17.73 13.49
CA GLU A 173 -8.20 18.65 13.51
C GLU A 173 -8.04 19.73 14.61
N CYS A 174 -7.66 19.32 15.82
CA CYS A 174 -7.53 20.26 16.95
C CYS A 174 -6.36 21.25 16.80
N LYS A 175 -5.28 20.85 16.11
CA LYS A 175 -4.06 21.66 15.98
C LYS A 175 -3.90 22.29 14.60
N GLY A 176 -4.79 22.02 13.64
CA GLY A 176 -4.69 22.53 12.28
C GLY A 176 -3.55 21.89 11.45
N TYR A 177 -3.14 20.67 11.80
CA TYR A 177 -2.20 19.89 11.01
C TYR A 177 -2.87 19.27 9.78
N ILE A 178 -2.04 18.75 8.85
CA ILE A 178 -2.55 17.97 7.72
C ILE A 178 -3.29 16.73 8.21
N ARG A 179 -4.52 16.54 7.72
CA ARG A 179 -5.37 15.41 8.09
C ARG A 179 -5.15 14.21 7.16
N PRO A 180 -5.03 12.97 7.68
CA PRO A 180 -4.99 11.77 6.86
C PRO A 180 -6.29 11.59 6.06
N ILE A 181 -6.16 11.26 4.77
CA ILE A 181 -7.31 11.00 3.88
C ILE A 181 -7.49 9.51 3.56
N SER A 182 -6.51 8.68 3.90
CA SER A 182 -6.55 7.24 3.59
C SER A 182 -5.94 6.38 4.68
N MET A 183 -6.40 5.12 4.72
CA MET A 183 -5.84 4.05 5.54
C MET A 183 -5.59 2.81 4.67
N GLN A 184 -4.36 2.29 4.71
CA GLN A 184 -3.96 1.10 3.97
C GLN A 184 -3.75 -0.08 4.92
N ASN A 185 -4.69 -1.04 4.96
CA ASN A 185 -4.68 -2.18 5.86
C ASN A 185 -4.66 -3.51 5.14
N LEU A 186 -4.26 -4.57 5.84
CA LEU A 186 -4.44 -5.96 5.40
C LEU A 186 -5.92 -6.30 5.49
N TYR A 187 -6.57 -6.44 4.34
CA TYR A 187 -7.98 -6.78 4.31
C TYR A 187 -8.30 -7.67 3.11
N ASN A 188 -8.93 -8.80 3.36
CA ASN A 188 -9.39 -9.76 2.36
C ASN A 188 -10.38 -10.74 3.00
N LEU A 189 -10.92 -11.68 2.25
CA LEU A 189 -11.95 -12.61 2.73
C LEU A 189 -11.52 -13.52 3.90
N ILE A 190 -10.22 -13.71 4.13
CA ILE A 190 -9.69 -14.48 5.27
C ILE A 190 -9.10 -13.62 6.39
N GLN A 191 -8.82 -12.34 6.14
CA GLN A 191 -8.33 -11.38 7.13
C GLN A 191 -9.32 -10.23 7.25
N ARG A 192 -10.23 -10.32 8.21
CA ARG A 192 -11.35 -9.40 8.38
C ARG A 192 -11.34 -8.63 9.69
N ASP A 193 -10.23 -8.68 10.42
CA ASP A 193 -10.10 -8.06 11.76
C ASP A 193 -10.37 -6.56 11.75
N GLU A 194 -10.06 -5.89 10.64
CA GLU A 194 -10.26 -4.45 10.45
C GLU A 194 -11.75 -4.03 10.43
N GLU A 195 -12.66 -4.97 10.19
CA GLU A 195 -14.12 -4.71 10.23
C GLU A 195 -14.62 -4.35 11.62
N ARG A 196 -13.89 -4.75 12.67
CA ARG A 196 -14.30 -4.50 14.04
C ARG A 196 -14.12 -3.04 14.46
N ASP A 197 -13.01 -2.43 14.11
CA ASP A 197 -12.63 -1.12 14.64
C ASP A 197 -12.22 -0.12 13.55
N MET A 198 -11.26 -0.49 12.69
CA MET A 198 -10.63 0.45 11.76
C MET A 198 -11.57 0.86 10.60
N ILE A 199 -12.27 -0.10 10.00
CA ILE A 199 -13.19 0.20 8.89
C ILE A 199 -14.34 1.10 9.36
N PRO A 200 -15.05 0.82 10.48
CA PRO A 200 -16.03 1.76 11.04
C PRO A 200 -15.46 3.17 11.30
N LEU A 201 -14.29 3.25 11.92
CA LEU A 201 -13.61 4.54 12.14
C LEU A 201 -13.35 5.29 10.83
N CYS A 202 -12.84 4.61 9.80
CA CYS A 202 -12.57 5.24 8.52
C CYS A 202 -13.84 5.74 7.83
N ILE A 203 -14.93 4.97 7.89
CA ILE A 203 -16.23 5.36 7.33
C ILE A 203 -16.75 6.63 8.04
N GLU A 204 -16.75 6.63 9.36
CA GLU A 204 -17.22 7.77 10.17
C GLU A 204 -16.35 9.02 9.93
N ALA A 205 -15.04 8.86 9.86
CA ALA A 205 -14.10 9.94 9.64
C ALA A 205 -13.98 10.37 8.16
N GLY A 206 -14.66 9.72 7.21
CA GLY A 206 -14.54 10.03 5.78
C GLY A 206 -13.15 9.74 5.21
N VAL A 207 -12.47 8.71 5.72
CA VAL A 207 -11.14 8.26 5.28
C VAL A 207 -11.30 7.12 4.29
N GLY A 208 -10.61 7.20 3.14
CA GLY A 208 -10.63 6.16 2.12
C GLY A 208 -9.81 4.93 2.52
N LEU A 209 -10.28 3.75 2.13
CA LEU A 209 -9.58 2.50 2.40
C LEU A 209 -8.80 2.04 1.17
N ILE A 210 -7.54 1.64 1.38
CA ILE A 210 -6.65 1.08 0.34
C ILE A 210 -6.18 -0.30 0.82
N PRO A 211 -6.98 -1.37 0.68
CA PRO A 211 -6.59 -2.69 1.15
C PRO A 211 -5.35 -3.23 0.45
N TYR A 212 -4.39 -3.77 1.22
CA TYR A 212 -3.29 -4.52 0.64
C TYR A 212 -3.49 -6.04 0.80
N SER A 213 -2.82 -6.81 -0.05
CA SER A 213 -2.94 -8.27 -0.14
C SER A 213 -4.40 -8.77 -0.30
N PRO A 214 -5.19 -8.19 -1.23
CA PRO A 214 -6.59 -8.59 -1.42
C PRO A 214 -6.73 -10.09 -1.77
N LEU A 215 -5.73 -10.67 -2.45
CA LEU A 215 -5.68 -12.10 -2.79
C LEU A 215 -5.02 -12.97 -1.71
N ALA A 216 -4.79 -12.46 -0.50
CA ALA A 216 -4.08 -13.19 0.56
C ALA A 216 -2.79 -13.82 0.03
N ARG A 217 -1.99 -13.05 -0.72
CA ARG A 217 -0.73 -13.47 -1.36
C ARG A 217 -0.87 -14.66 -2.30
N GLY A 218 -2.02 -14.81 -2.96
CA GLY A 218 -2.32 -15.84 -3.94
C GLY A 218 -3.18 -17.01 -3.43
N VAL A 219 -3.47 -17.06 -2.14
CA VAL A 219 -4.35 -18.09 -1.54
C VAL A 219 -5.75 -18.01 -2.11
N LEU A 220 -6.34 -16.82 -2.10
CA LEU A 220 -7.69 -16.57 -2.62
C LEU A 220 -7.76 -16.60 -4.16
N ALA A 221 -6.63 -16.66 -4.85
CA ALA A 221 -6.58 -16.87 -6.29
C ALA A 221 -6.60 -18.37 -6.68
N GLY A 222 -6.59 -19.27 -5.71
CA GLY A 222 -6.48 -20.71 -5.94
C GLY A 222 -5.08 -21.19 -6.34
N ASN A 223 -4.07 -20.31 -6.30
CA ASN A 223 -2.70 -20.61 -6.72
C ASN A 223 -1.88 -21.33 -5.65
N ARG A 224 -2.47 -21.61 -4.50
CA ARG A 224 -1.81 -22.27 -3.38
C ARG A 224 -2.69 -23.36 -2.82
N SER A 225 -2.13 -24.53 -2.60
CA SER A 225 -2.79 -25.60 -1.86
C SER A 225 -3.06 -25.18 -0.41
N ALA A 226 -3.92 -25.94 0.26
CA ALA A 226 -4.25 -25.73 1.67
C ALA A 226 -3.05 -25.77 2.64
N GLY A 227 -1.89 -26.21 2.19
CA GLY A 227 -0.62 -26.19 2.93
C GLY A 227 0.26 -24.97 2.64
N GLY A 228 -0.24 -23.98 1.88
CA GLY A 228 0.50 -22.78 1.56
C GLY A 228 1.59 -22.94 0.49
N ILE A 229 1.81 -24.15 0.02
CA ILE A 229 2.80 -24.47 -1.02
C ILE A 229 2.12 -24.32 -2.39
N GLY A 230 2.74 -23.59 -3.29
CA GLY A 230 2.27 -23.39 -4.67
C GLY A 230 3.46 -23.33 -5.63
N GLU A 231 3.16 -23.47 -6.91
CA GLU A 231 4.17 -23.49 -7.97
C GLU A 231 4.63 -22.10 -8.42
N THR A 232 3.95 -21.03 -7.99
CA THR A 232 4.33 -19.66 -8.35
C THR A 232 5.66 -19.25 -7.72
N GLU A 233 6.44 -18.41 -8.40
CA GLU A 233 7.71 -17.89 -7.86
C GLU A 233 7.53 -17.27 -6.46
N ARG A 234 6.48 -16.49 -6.25
CA ARG A 234 6.17 -15.96 -4.94
C ARG A 234 5.92 -17.06 -3.90
N ALA A 235 5.24 -18.14 -4.27
CA ALA A 235 4.95 -19.24 -3.36
C ALA A 235 6.23 -19.98 -2.91
N LYS A 236 7.21 -20.09 -3.79
CA LYS A 236 8.49 -20.77 -3.51
C LYS A 236 9.36 -19.97 -2.53
N TYR A 237 9.36 -18.64 -2.62
CA TYR A 237 10.30 -17.77 -1.89
C TYR A 237 9.67 -16.97 -0.75
N ASP A 238 8.34 -16.82 -0.69
CA ASP A 238 7.66 -16.08 0.39
C ASP A 238 7.54 -16.92 1.67
N LYS A 239 8.70 -17.23 2.27
CA LYS A 239 8.81 -18.04 3.50
C LYS A 239 8.07 -17.45 4.71
N GLY A 240 7.91 -16.13 4.76
CA GLY A 240 7.15 -15.45 5.81
C GLY A 240 5.67 -15.82 5.85
N LEU A 241 5.16 -16.41 4.77
CA LEU A 241 3.82 -16.98 4.70
C LEU A 241 3.73 -18.36 5.36
N LEU A 242 4.78 -19.14 5.25
CA LEU A 242 4.85 -20.50 5.79
C LEU A 242 5.10 -20.48 7.31
N THR A 243 5.77 -19.45 7.81
CA THR A 243 6.15 -19.33 9.22
C THR A 243 5.32 -18.31 10.01
N GLY A 244 4.65 -17.41 9.34
CA GLY A 244 3.79 -16.36 9.94
C GLY A 244 2.37 -16.86 10.16
N ALA A 245 2.19 -17.60 11.14
CA ALA A 245 1.07 -18.30 11.77
C ALA A 245 -0.39 -17.88 11.47
N SER A 246 -0.69 -16.78 10.79
CA SER A 246 -2.08 -16.29 10.73
C SER A 246 -2.76 -16.37 9.36
N LEU A 247 -2.05 -16.74 8.29
CA LEU A 247 -2.62 -16.68 6.94
C LEU A 247 -3.06 -18.04 6.37
N PHE A 248 -2.94 -19.13 7.14
CA PHE A 248 -3.33 -20.49 6.73
C PHE A 248 -3.88 -21.27 7.91
N ARG A 249 -5.01 -20.85 8.42
CA ARG A 249 -5.78 -21.63 9.39
C ARG A 249 -6.59 -22.69 8.64
N ASP A 250 -6.93 -23.80 9.30
CA ASP A 250 -7.81 -24.82 8.69
C ASP A 250 -9.17 -24.25 8.27
N SER A 251 -9.68 -23.24 9.01
CA SER A 251 -10.86 -22.47 8.67
C SER A 251 -10.78 -21.73 7.33
N ASP A 252 -9.58 -21.35 6.90
CA ASP A 252 -9.37 -20.57 5.67
C ASP A 252 -9.57 -21.43 4.42
N LYS A 253 -9.40 -22.74 4.52
CA LYS A 253 -9.65 -23.71 3.42
C LYS A 253 -11.08 -23.62 2.89
N GLN A 254 -12.05 -23.53 3.79
CA GLN A 254 -13.45 -23.44 3.39
C GLN A 254 -13.76 -22.14 2.65
N VAL A 255 -13.13 -21.02 3.07
CA VAL A 255 -13.27 -19.72 2.38
C VAL A 255 -12.71 -19.82 0.96
N VAL A 256 -11.52 -20.42 0.77
CA VAL A 256 -10.92 -20.60 -0.56
C VAL A 256 -11.81 -21.47 -1.45
N THR A 257 -12.33 -22.61 -0.92
CA THR A 257 -13.25 -23.50 -1.65
C THR A 257 -14.49 -22.74 -2.10
N ASN A 258 -15.08 -21.92 -1.23
CA ASN A 258 -16.24 -21.12 -1.57
C ASN A 258 -15.95 -20.06 -2.65
N VAL A 259 -14.78 -19.40 -2.59
CA VAL A 259 -14.36 -18.44 -3.63
C VAL A 259 -14.23 -19.13 -5.00
N ILE A 260 -13.62 -20.31 -5.05
CA ILE A 260 -13.49 -21.09 -6.28
C ILE A 260 -14.88 -21.48 -6.81
N ALA A 261 -15.75 -22.03 -5.98
CA ALA A 261 -17.11 -22.44 -6.38
C ALA A 261 -17.94 -21.28 -6.92
N VAL A 262 -17.84 -20.09 -6.28
CA VAL A 262 -18.53 -18.88 -6.77
C VAL A 262 -17.94 -18.44 -8.11
N ALA A 263 -16.63 -18.45 -8.26
CA ALA A 263 -15.98 -18.08 -9.52
C ALA A 263 -16.39 -19.00 -10.67
N GLU A 264 -16.43 -20.32 -10.43
CA GLU A 264 -16.91 -21.31 -11.40
C GLU A 264 -18.38 -21.08 -11.79
N LYS A 265 -19.25 -20.82 -10.81
CA LYS A 265 -20.68 -20.52 -11.05
C LYS A 265 -20.88 -19.34 -12.00
N TYR A 266 -20.02 -18.33 -11.93
CA TYR A 266 -20.08 -17.14 -12.80
C TYR A 266 -19.16 -17.21 -14.00
N ASN A 267 -18.48 -18.33 -14.23
CA ASN A 267 -17.50 -18.53 -15.30
C ASN A 267 -16.41 -17.43 -15.33
N ILE A 268 -15.90 -17.08 -14.15
CA ILE A 268 -14.82 -16.11 -13.96
C ILE A 268 -13.65 -16.74 -13.18
N LYS A 269 -12.48 -16.12 -13.21
CA LYS A 269 -11.34 -16.58 -12.39
C LYS A 269 -11.51 -16.08 -10.95
N PRO A 270 -11.06 -16.85 -9.92
CA PRO A 270 -11.11 -16.42 -8.52
C PRO A 270 -10.50 -15.04 -8.27
N VAL A 271 -9.44 -14.66 -9.02
CA VAL A 271 -8.81 -13.35 -8.89
C VAL A 271 -9.77 -12.17 -9.18
N SER A 272 -10.84 -12.40 -9.91
CA SER A 272 -11.81 -11.36 -10.30
C SER A 272 -12.57 -10.77 -9.12
N TYR A 273 -12.58 -11.42 -7.96
CA TYR A 273 -13.25 -10.88 -6.78
C TYR A 273 -12.63 -9.55 -6.31
N THR A 274 -11.37 -9.32 -6.58
CA THR A 274 -10.70 -8.06 -6.21
C THR A 274 -11.27 -6.82 -6.90
N HIS A 275 -12.00 -7.03 -7.99
CA HIS A 275 -12.65 -5.96 -8.75
C HIS A 275 -14.10 -5.71 -8.32
N LEU A 276 -14.67 -6.60 -7.51
CA LEU A 276 -16.13 -6.64 -7.32
C LEU A 276 -16.60 -6.11 -5.97
N THR A 277 -15.78 -6.01 -4.94
CA THR A 277 -16.36 -6.07 -3.60
C THR A 277 -15.70 -5.29 -2.48
N LEU A 278 -14.92 -4.27 -2.73
CA LEU A 278 -14.53 -3.41 -1.61
C LEU A 278 -15.49 -2.23 -1.56
N PRO A 279 -16.34 -2.11 -0.53
CA PRO A 279 -17.10 -0.91 -0.30
C PRO A 279 -16.10 0.22 -0.01
N THR A 280 -16.05 1.17 -0.90
CA THR A 280 -15.37 2.46 -0.70
C THR A 280 -16.36 3.45 -0.13
#